data_25781f66055b9500ed40f61d019c69ee
#
_entry.id   25781f66055b9500ed40f61d019c69ee
#
_cell.length_a   1.000
_cell.length_b   1.000
_cell.length_c   1.000
_cell.angle_alpha   90.00
_cell.angle_beta   90.00
_cell.angle_gamma   90.00
#
_symmetry.space_group_name_H-M   'P 1'
#
loop_
_entity.id
_entity.type
_entity.pdbx_description
1 polymer ?
#
loop_
_entity_poly.entity_id
_entity_poly.type
_entity_poly.pdbx_seq_one_letter_code
_entity_poly.pdbx_strand_id
1 'polypeptide(L)'
;AMTKRINLFIMVSLLSVLAMAQGKKSFTLDDLLPGGSTYHQLQPQNLYTAWWGNRLVETDLDGCNEINPKNGSKKVLFTLQQLNQWLGAGEDSSVVRSCYNVEFPDGGQPWVATVVSGKGKNGGKPTSIYTVVDFKSRKKVWEQEYPADATALDRSPSSNSLAFVRQHNLYVTTKEGQTMAVSSDGSNDLVYGETVHRNEFGITKGTFWSPDGKQLAFYRMDQSMVPDYPQVDITTRIATTYPCKYPMAGEKMHKVTVGVFTPTTGQTVWLQAGDPTDRYFTNISWSPDNRKIYMIELNRDQNHAELVRYDAATGKKEGVIYEEEHPKYVEPMHGLLFLPWDSSKFIYQSQRDGYNHLYLFDLSKPQAPQRHKTFQGGACEEHVEVTPLTSGEWVVKEVLGFDLKEKSLLFCSNEIHPLQSNIYKVRVKDGKRTLLDNGEGVHYGSVNADGTYVEDRYSSPTVARSISLTDTRNGKGRNLLTAEDPWKDYNVPEITCGSIKAADGTTDLYYRMVKPVDFDPNKKY
;
A
#
# COMPACT_ATOMS: atom_id res chain seq x y z
N ALA A 1 -20.17 8.00 -69.35
CA ALA A 1 -19.08 8.22 -68.37
C ALA A 1 -19.53 9.12 -67.20
N MET A 2 -20.44 10.06 -67.42
CA MET A 2 -20.89 11.01 -66.40
C MET A 2 -21.86 10.38 -65.40
N THR A 3 -22.77 9.49 -65.82
CA THR A 3 -23.74 8.81 -64.96
C THR A 3 -23.09 7.82 -63.98
N LYS A 4 -22.00 7.13 -64.37
CA LYS A 4 -21.25 6.23 -63.48
C LYS A 4 -20.48 7.01 -62.35
N ARG A 5 -20.04 8.23 -62.61
CA ARG A 5 -19.37 9.07 -61.59
C ARG A 5 -20.36 9.66 -60.58
N ILE A 6 -21.57 9.97 -61.02
CA ILE A 6 -22.63 10.47 -60.12
C ILE A 6 -23.12 9.36 -59.18
N ASN A 7 -23.31 8.15 -59.68
CA ASN A 7 -23.69 7.00 -58.84
C ASN A 7 -22.60 6.61 -57.84
N LEU A 8 -21.31 6.75 -58.18
CA LEU A 8 -20.19 6.50 -57.24
C LEU A 8 -20.12 7.57 -56.15
N PHE A 9 -20.38 8.87 -56.48
CA PHE A 9 -20.41 9.94 -55.49
C PHE A 9 -21.61 9.82 -54.55
N ILE A 10 -22.78 9.44 -55.03
CA ILE A 10 -23.96 9.17 -54.19
C ILE A 10 -23.75 7.94 -53.32
N MET A 11 -23.09 6.90 -53.80
CA MET A 11 -22.81 5.69 -53.03
C MET A 11 -21.73 5.95 -51.94
N VAL A 12 -20.73 6.77 -52.22
CA VAL A 12 -19.70 7.19 -51.23
C VAL A 12 -20.30 8.16 -50.22
N SER A 13 -21.21 9.05 -50.61
CA SER A 13 -21.89 9.93 -49.67
C SER A 13 -22.92 9.20 -48.81
N LEU A 14 -23.61 8.18 -49.34
CA LEU A 14 -24.50 7.30 -48.55
C LEU A 14 -23.71 6.41 -47.60
N LEU A 15 -22.55 5.91 -47.98
CA LEU A 15 -21.64 5.17 -47.08
C LEU A 15 -21.05 6.06 -45.99
N SER A 16 -20.73 7.33 -46.28
CA SER A 16 -20.27 8.28 -45.25
C SER A 16 -21.41 8.73 -44.32
N VAL A 17 -22.64 8.82 -44.77
CA VAL A 17 -23.83 9.10 -43.95
C VAL A 17 -24.23 7.89 -43.09
N LEU A 18 -24.07 6.68 -43.60
CA LEU A 18 -24.26 5.46 -42.83
C LEU A 18 -23.16 5.26 -41.75
N ALA A 19 -21.95 5.72 -42.00
CA ALA A 19 -20.88 5.73 -40.98
C ALA A 19 -21.10 6.77 -39.87
N MET A 20 -21.90 7.82 -40.15
CA MET A 20 -22.28 8.84 -39.14
C MET A 20 -23.53 8.47 -38.32
N ALA A 21 -24.22 7.37 -38.66
CA ALA A 21 -25.48 6.95 -38.03
C ALA A 21 -25.34 5.73 -37.11
N GLN A 22 -24.12 5.31 -36.77
CA GLN A 22 -23.94 4.34 -35.70
C GLN A 22 -24.15 5.05 -34.36
N GLY A 23 -25.34 4.89 -33.78
CA GLY A 23 -25.63 5.32 -32.41
C GLY A 23 -24.60 4.74 -31.47
N LYS A 24 -24.34 5.46 -30.38
CA LYS A 24 -23.42 4.99 -29.33
C LYS A 24 -23.82 3.59 -28.82
N LYS A 25 -22.84 2.77 -28.48
CA LYS A 25 -23.03 1.42 -27.95
C LYS A 25 -23.64 1.46 -26.56
N SER A 26 -24.44 0.46 -26.22
CA SER A 26 -24.87 0.22 -24.84
C SER A 26 -23.87 -0.72 -24.16
N PHE A 27 -23.65 -0.51 -22.86
CA PHE A 27 -22.83 -1.42 -22.06
C PHE A 27 -23.52 -2.78 -21.89
N THR A 28 -22.72 -3.83 -21.89
CA THR A 28 -23.10 -5.20 -21.54
C THR A 28 -22.48 -5.60 -20.19
N LEU A 29 -22.88 -6.71 -19.61
CA LEU A 29 -22.23 -7.24 -18.40
C LEU A 29 -20.78 -7.63 -18.68
N ASP A 30 -20.44 -8.11 -19.86
CA ASP A 30 -19.06 -8.41 -20.26
C ASP A 30 -18.16 -7.17 -20.30
N ASP A 31 -18.74 -6.00 -20.55
CA ASP A 31 -18.04 -4.73 -20.54
C ASP A 31 -17.77 -4.21 -19.11
N LEU A 32 -18.65 -4.50 -18.16
CA LEU A 32 -18.67 -3.86 -16.83
C LEU A 32 -18.17 -4.76 -15.71
N LEU A 33 -18.21 -6.08 -15.88
CA LEU A 33 -17.80 -7.01 -14.81
C LEU A 33 -16.35 -7.47 -14.99
N PRO A 34 -15.53 -7.47 -13.91
CA PRO A 34 -14.21 -8.09 -13.94
C PRO A 34 -14.28 -9.54 -14.42
N GLY A 35 -13.46 -9.88 -15.43
CA GLY A 35 -13.48 -11.20 -16.09
C GLY A 35 -14.38 -11.29 -17.30
N GLY A 36 -15.19 -10.28 -17.60
CA GLY A 36 -15.93 -10.19 -18.87
C GLY A 36 -14.99 -10.09 -20.08
N SER A 37 -15.42 -10.62 -21.22
CA SER A 37 -14.57 -10.77 -22.41
C SER A 37 -14.08 -9.44 -22.98
N THR A 38 -14.82 -8.35 -22.77
CA THR A 38 -14.52 -7.00 -23.25
C THR A 38 -14.08 -6.03 -22.13
N TYR A 39 -14.15 -6.46 -20.87
CA TYR A 39 -13.86 -5.61 -19.69
C TYR A 39 -12.53 -4.84 -19.81
N HIS A 40 -11.45 -5.52 -20.23
CA HIS A 40 -10.13 -4.89 -20.35
C HIS A 40 -10.07 -3.81 -21.43
N GLN A 41 -10.91 -3.89 -22.46
CA GLN A 41 -10.94 -2.90 -23.55
C GLN A 41 -11.54 -1.57 -23.09
N LEU A 42 -12.32 -1.59 -22.01
CA LEU A 42 -12.98 -0.41 -21.43
C LEU A 42 -12.23 0.17 -20.22
N GLN A 43 -11.03 -0.33 -19.96
CA GLN A 43 -10.14 0.29 -18.97
C GLN A 43 -9.28 1.37 -19.65
N PRO A 44 -9.06 2.51 -19.00
CA PRO A 44 -8.14 3.51 -19.53
C PRO A 44 -6.74 2.92 -19.71
N GLN A 45 -6.06 3.30 -20.80
CA GLN A 45 -4.68 2.94 -21.02
C GLN A 45 -3.83 3.22 -19.77
N ASN A 46 -2.90 2.31 -19.45
CA ASN A 46 -2.05 2.40 -18.27
C ASN A 46 -0.57 2.30 -18.64
N LEU A 47 0.29 2.83 -17.77
CA LEU A 47 1.73 2.69 -17.81
C LEU A 47 2.15 2.01 -16.50
N TYR A 48 2.70 0.80 -16.59
CA TYR A 48 3.20 0.10 -15.42
C TYR A 48 4.64 0.49 -15.18
N THR A 49 4.97 0.83 -13.95
CA THR A 49 6.27 1.37 -13.59
C THR A 49 6.75 0.79 -12.27
N ALA A 50 8.07 0.81 -12.09
CA ALA A 50 8.75 0.48 -10.84
C ALA A 50 9.91 1.46 -10.62
N TRP A 51 10.23 1.71 -9.36
CA TRP A 51 11.43 2.48 -9.01
C TRP A 51 12.65 1.57 -8.90
N TRP A 52 13.71 1.92 -9.61
CA TRP A 52 15.04 1.39 -9.44
C TRP A 52 15.92 2.48 -8.82
N GLY A 53 15.94 2.54 -7.49
CA GLY A 53 16.52 3.66 -6.74
C GLY A 53 15.87 5.00 -7.13
N ASN A 54 16.64 5.87 -7.78
CA ASN A 54 16.14 7.16 -8.26
C ASN A 54 15.68 7.15 -9.73
N ARG A 55 15.62 5.98 -10.36
CA ARG A 55 15.23 5.82 -11.76
C ARG A 55 13.84 5.25 -11.89
N LEU A 56 13.01 5.85 -12.72
CA LEU A 56 11.72 5.29 -13.08
C LEU A 56 11.89 4.32 -14.23
N VAL A 57 11.38 3.12 -14.08
CA VAL A 57 11.43 2.05 -15.07
C VAL A 57 10.02 1.66 -15.46
N GLU A 58 9.70 1.72 -16.75
CA GLU A 58 8.50 1.10 -17.30
C GLU A 58 8.70 -0.41 -17.35
N THR A 59 7.71 -1.14 -16.83
CA THR A 59 7.67 -2.59 -16.85
C THR A 59 6.47 -3.02 -17.68
N ASP A 60 6.68 -3.82 -18.72
CA ASP A 60 5.60 -4.22 -19.60
C ASP A 60 5.64 -5.72 -19.96
N LEU A 61 4.84 -6.10 -20.97
CA LEU A 61 4.81 -7.47 -21.45
C LEU A 61 6.18 -7.89 -22.04
N ASP A 62 6.85 -6.99 -22.73
CA ASP A 62 7.99 -7.30 -23.59
C ASP A 62 9.35 -6.98 -22.96
N GLY A 63 9.39 -6.23 -21.85
CA GLY A 63 10.65 -5.87 -21.22
C GLY A 63 10.56 -4.75 -20.20
N CYS A 64 11.71 -4.14 -19.93
CA CYS A 64 11.86 -3.00 -19.01
C CYS A 64 12.63 -1.86 -19.67
N ASN A 65 12.11 -0.64 -19.52
CA ASN A 65 12.67 0.56 -20.11
C ASN A 65 12.88 1.66 -19.05
N GLU A 66 14.08 2.19 -18.92
CA GLU A 66 14.35 3.37 -18.10
C GLU A 66 13.75 4.63 -18.75
N ILE A 67 13.00 5.40 -17.98
CA ILE A 67 12.38 6.65 -18.43
C ILE A 67 13.27 7.82 -18.02
N ASN A 68 13.69 8.62 -18.99
CA ASN A 68 14.45 9.85 -18.74
C ASN A 68 13.54 10.94 -18.14
N PRO A 69 13.79 11.43 -16.91
CA PRO A 69 12.92 12.41 -16.29
C PRO A 69 12.92 13.79 -16.98
N LYS A 70 13.95 14.11 -17.77
CA LYS A 70 14.06 15.41 -18.43
C LYS A 70 13.24 15.51 -19.71
N ASN A 71 13.17 14.43 -20.49
CA ASN A 71 12.54 14.45 -21.82
C ASN A 71 11.51 13.33 -22.04
N GLY A 72 11.36 12.38 -21.10
CA GLY A 72 10.42 11.25 -21.21
C GLY A 72 10.88 10.16 -22.19
N SER A 73 12.10 10.28 -22.78
CA SER A 73 12.60 9.22 -23.66
C SER A 73 12.84 7.93 -22.91
N LYS A 74 12.64 6.80 -23.59
CA LYS A 74 12.80 5.47 -23.03
C LYS A 74 14.10 4.84 -23.53
N LYS A 75 14.82 4.21 -22.60
CA LYS A 75 16.02 3.41 -22.89
C LYS A 75 15.76 1.98 -22.44
N VAL A 76 15.82 1.05 -23.39
CA VAL A 76 15.69 -0.39 -23.08
C VAL A 76 16.80 -0.81 -22.11
N LEU A 77 16.40 -1.39 -20.98
CA LEU A 77 17.31 -2.05 -20.04
C LEU A 77 17.50 -3.51 -20.43
N PHE A 78 16.40 -4.21 -20.68
CA PHE A 78 16.39 -5.59 -21.18
C PHE A 78 14.99 -5.96 -21.72
N THR A 79 14.95 -7.00 -22.54
CA THR A 79 13.70 -7.59 -23.05
C THR A 79 13.28 -8.81 -22.23
N LEU A 80 12.02 -9.19 -22.33
CA LEU A 80 11.49 -10.43 -21.73
C LEU A 80 12.28 -11.66 -22.20
N GLN A 81 12.62 -11.72 -23.50
CA GLN A 81 13.43 -12.80 -24.04
C GLN A 81 14.80 -12.89 -23.37
N GLN A 82 15.49 -11.75 -23.19
CA GLN A 82 16.78 -11.71 -22.50
C GLN A 82 16.64 -12.16 -21.04
N LEU A 83 15.62 -11.68 -20.33
CA LEU A 83 15.37 -12.10 -18.95
C LEU A 83 15.16 -13.62 -18.87
N ASN A 84 14.35 -14.20 -19.76
CA ASN A 84 14.11 -15.65 -19.79
C ASN A 84 15.41 -16.44 -20.05
N GLN A 85 16.27 -15.98 -20.97
CA GLN A 85 17.57 -16.59 -21.21
C GLN A 85 18.45 -16.57 -19.95
N TRP A 86 18.51 -15.47 -19.24
CA TRP A 86 19.29 -15.35 -17.99
C TRP A 86 18.74 -16.21 -16.84
N LEU A 87 17.42 -16.47 -16.86
CA LEU A 87 16.76 -17.39 -15.93
C LEU A 87 16.98 -18.87 -16.29
N GLY A 88 17.59 -19.15 -17.45
CA GLY A 88 17.88 -20.51 -17.91
C GLY A 88 16.79 -21.17 -18.74
N ALA A 89 15.91 -20.38 -19.36
CA ALA A 89 14.95 -20.88 -20.33
C ALA A 89 15.65 -21.48 -21.56
N GLY A 90 15.13 -22.59 -22.09
CA GLY A 90 15.52 -23.09 -23.41
C GLY A 90 15.02 -22.18 -24.53
N GLU A 91 15.50 -22.40 -25.79
CA GLU A 91 15.19 -21.54 -26.93
C GLU A 91 13.69 -21.35 -27.18
N ASP A 92 12.89 -22.39 -26.94
CA ASP A 92 11.42 -22.40 -27.17
C ASP A 92 10.61 -22.39 -25.87
N SER A 93 11.19 -22.00 -24.74
CA SER A 93 10.51 -22.00 -23.43
C SER A 93 10.61 -20.64 -22.75
N SER A 94 9.62 -20.31 -21.93
CA SER A 94 9.62 -19.13 -21.07
C SER A 94 9.45 -19.52 -19.60
N VAL A 95 10.29 -18.94 -18.75
CA VAL A 95 10.23 -19.09 -17.29
C VAL A 95 9.24 -18.07 -16.72
N VAL A 96 9.26 -16.85 -17.26
CA VAL A 96 8.30 -15.79 -16.96
C VAL A 96 7.61 -15.31 -18.22
N ARG A 97 6.36 -14.86 -18.11
CA ARG A 97 5.51 -14.50 -19.26
C ARG A 97 5.42 -12.99 -19.52
N SER A 98 5.90 -12.19 -18.59
CA SER A 98 5.91 -10.72 -18.68
C SER A 98 6.90 -10.13 -17.69
N CYS A 99 7.21 -8.83 -17.85
CA CYS A 99 7.99 -8.08 -16.89
C CYS A 99 7.14 -7.22 -15.93
N TYR A 100 5.81 -7.39 -15.89
CA TYR A 100 4.94 -6.58 -15.01
C TYR A 100 5.24 -6.73 -13.51
N ASN A 101 5.68 -7.91 -13.08
CA ASN A 101 5.92 -8.25 -11.67
C ASN A 101 7.40 -8.38 -11.32
N VAL A 102 8.29 -7.76 -12.10
CA VAL A 102 9.71 -7.70 -11.73
C VAL A 102 9.93 -6.63 -10.66
N GLU A 103 10.93 -6.85 -9.83
CA GLU A 103 11.37 -5.95 -8.78
C GLU A 103 12.80 -5.50 -9.04
N PHE A 104 13.15 -4.32 -8.55
CA PHE A 104 14.53 -3.81 -8.55
C PHE A 104 15.01 -3.74 -7.09
N PRO A 105 15.56 -4.84 -6.54
CA PRO A 105 15.79 -4.99 -5.10
C PRO A 105 16.90 -4.11 -4.54
N ASP A 106 17.72 -3.51 -5.40
CA ASP A 106 18.83 -2.63 -5.01
C ASP A 106 18.92 -1.44 -5.97
N GLY A 107 18.74 -0.23 -5.43
CA GLY A 107 18.79 0.99 -6.24
C GLY A 107 20.16 1.36 -6.78
N GLY A 108 21.23 0.80 -6.22
CA GLY A 108 22.62 1.03 -6.64
C GLY A 108 23.16 -0.02 -7.62
N GLN A 109 22.55 -1.20 -7.66
CA GLN A 109 22.98 -2.32 -8.50
C GLN A 109 22.04 -2.53 -9.71
N PRO A 110 22.55 -3.00 -10.84
CA PRO A 110 21.72 -3.30 -12.02
C PRO A 110 21.00 -4.66 -11.86
N TRP A 111 20.28 -4.81 -10.77
CA TRP A 111 19.63 -6.07 -10.42
C TRP A 111 18.13 -6.02 -10.68
N VAL A 112 17.64 -7.09 -11.27
CA VAL A 112 16.22 -7.37 -11.43
C VAL A 112 15.90 -8.69 -10.73
N ALA A 113 14.78 -8.73 -10.05
CA ALA A 113 14.31 -9.91 -9.35
C ALA A 113 12.95 -10.35 -9.88
N THR A 114 12.73 -11.66 -9.87
CA THR A 114 11.44 -12.27 -10.18
C THR A 114 11.27 -13.57 -9.41
N VAL A 115 10.03 -14.03 -9.27
CA VAL A 115 9.71 -15.33 -8.67
C VAL A 115 9.40 -16.31 -9.78
N VAL A 116 10.06 -17.46 -9.75
CA VAL A 116 9.82 -18.56 -10.67
C VAL A 116 9.32 -19.79 -9.91
N SER A 117 8.54 -20.65 -10.59
CA SER A 117 8.08 -21.91 -10.02
C SER A 117 9.24 -22.91 -9.99
N GLY A 118 9.47 -23.52 -8.83
CA GLY A 118 10.43 -24.57 -8.60
C GLY A 118 9.78 -25.95 -8.48
N LYS A 119 10.51 -26.98 -8.84
CA LYS A 119 10.19 -28.36 -8.45
C LYS A 119 11.02 -28.65 -7.22
N GLY A 120 10.38 -28.92 -6.09
CA GLY A 120 11.08 -29.27 -4.87
C GLY A 120 12.15 -30.37 -5.12
N LYS A 121 13.23 -30.34 -4.37
CA LYS A 121 14.34 -31.28 -4.48
C LYS A 121 13.81 -32.74 -4.44
N ASN A 122 14.28 -33.58 -5.36
CA ASN A 122 13.93 -35.02 -5.46
C ASN A 122 12.42 -35.31 -5.67
N GLY A 123 11.70 -34.50 -6.44
CA GLY A 123 10.27 -34.69 -6.68
C GLY A 123 9.37 -34.29 -5.50
N GLY A 124 9.89 -33.44 -4.62
CA GLY A 124 9.18 -32.90 -3.46
C GLY A 124 8.02 -31.96 -3.82
N LYS A 125 7.41 -31.36 -2.79
CA LYS A 125 6.32 -30.39 -2.96
C LYS A 125 6.76 -29.19 -3.81
N PRO A 126 5.83 -28.54 -4.52
CA PRO A 126 6.12 -27.33 -5.29
C PRO A 126 6.79 -26.25 -4.45
N THR A 127 7.73 -25.54 -5.04
CA THR A 127 8.44 -24.42 -4.42
C THR A 127 8.32 -23.18 -5.30
N SER A 128 8.62 -22.03 -4.70
CA SER A 128 8.86 -20.77 -5.38
C SER A 128 10.32 -20.38 -5.20
N ILE A 129 10.92 -19.82 -6.24
CA ILE A 129 12.32 -19.40 -6.23
C ILE A 129 12.37 -17.91 -6.55
N TYR A 130 12.77 -17.10 -5.59
CA TYR A 130 13.10 -15.70 -5.81
C TYR A 130 14.50 -15.64 -6.43
N THR A 131 14.59 -15.18 -7.68
CA THR A 131 15.83 -15.16 -8.43
C THR A 131 16.21 -13.72 -8.75
N VAL A 132 17.45 -13.33 -8.43
CA VAL A 132 18.04 -12.03 -8.75
C VAL A 132 19.06 -12.19 -9.86
N VAL A 133 18.92 -11.38 -10.90
CA VAL A 133 19.78 -11.35 -12.08
C VAL A 133 20.38 -9.95 -12.22
N ASP A 134 21.68 -9.89 -12.48
CA ASP A 134 22.36 -8.66 -12.92
C ASP A 134 22.17 -8.51 -14.43
N PHE A 135 21.37 -7.53 -14.84
CA PHE A 135 21.02 -7.35 -16.26
C PHE A 135 22.13 -6.68 -17.09
N LYS A 136 23.19 -6.17 -16.46
CA LYS A 136 24.39 -5.70 -17.18
C LYS A 136 25.37 -6.83 -17.44
N SER A 137 25.72 -7.60 -16.42
CA SER A 137 26.58 -8.79 -16.58
C SER A 137 25.85 -9.99 -17.16
N ARG A 138 24.51 -9.98 -17.18
CA ARG A 138 23.63 -11.04 -17.72
C ARG A 138 23.77 -12.36 -16.96
N LYS A 139 23.96 -12.30 -15.64
CA LYS A 139 24.18 -13.46 -14.79
C LYS A 139 23.26 -13.46 -13.59
N LYS A 140 22.88 -14.64 -13.13
CA LYS A 140 22.27 -14.80 -11.81
C LYS A 140 23.23 -14.32 -10.73
N VAL A 141 22.73 -13.54 -9.79
CA VAL A 141 23.48 -13.04 -8.63
C VAL A 141 23.27 -13.96 -7.43
N TRP A 142 22.00 -14.25 -7.13
CA TRP A 142 21.60 -15.19 -6.09
C TRP A 142 20.14 -15.63 -6.30
N GLU A 143 19.77 -16.70 -5.60
CA GLU A 143 18.40 -17.19 -5.59
C GLU A 143 18.06 -17.73 -4.21
N GLN A 144 16.77 -17.72 -3.86
CA GLN A 144 16.27 -18.23 -2.59
C GLN A 144 14.98 -18.99 -2.82
N GLU A 145 15.02 -20.26 -2.46
CA GLU A 145 13.88 -21.18 -2.57
C GLU A 145 13.06 -21.17 -1.28
N TYR A 146 11.74 -21.21 -1.41
CA TYR A 146 10.79 -21.34 -0.31
C TYR A 146 9.55 -22.13 -0.75
N PRO A 147 8.75 -22.70 0.19
CA PRO A 147 7.55 -23.47 -0.16
C PRO A 147 6.55 -22.64 -0.97
N ALA A 148 5.95 -23.22 -2.02
CA ALA A 148 4.95 -22.52 -2.83
C ALA A 148 3.63 -22.24 -2.08
N ASP A 149 3.36 -22.99 -0.98
CA ASP A 149 2.24 -22.78 -0.07
C ASP A 149 2.56 -21.83 1.10
N ALA A 150 3.71 -21.14 1.07
CA ALA A 150 4.06 -20.11 2.03
C ALA A 150 3.19 -18.86 1.84
N THR A 151 2.77 -18.29 2.94
CA THR A 151 1.96 -17.05 3.00
C THR A 151 2.66 -15.98 3.85
N ALA A 152 2.12 -14.78 3.89
CA ALA A 152 2.66 -13.66 4.68
C ALA A 152 4.16 -13.42 4.45
N LEU A 153 4.58 -13.46 3.19
CA LEU A 153 5.98 -13.29 2.81
C LEU A 153 6.46 -11.88 3.17
N ASP A 154 7.55 -11.78 3.92
CA ASP A 154 8.18 -10.51 4.31
C ASP A 154 9.70 -10.61 4.16
N ARG A 155 10.25 -10.01 3.09
CA ARG A 155 11.68 -10.01 2.82
C ARG A 155 12.35 -8.79 3.43
N SER A 156 13.42 -9.01 4.17
CA SER A 156 14.26 -7.94 4.69
C SER A 156 14.99 -7.22 3.54
N PRO A 157 14.81 -5.90 3.37
CA PRO A 157 15.53 -5.15 2.34
C PRO A 157 17.04 -5.07 2.60
N SER A 158 17.47 -5.25 3.84
CA SER A 158 18.87 -5.14 4.24
C SER A 158 19.62 -6.47 4.20
N SER A 159 19.02 -7.56 4.73
CA SER A 159 19.68 -8.88 4.79
C SER A 159 19.26 -9.84 3.69
N ASN A 160 18.19 -9.53 2.95
CA ASN A 160 17.53 -10.42 2.00
C ASN A 160 17.02 -11.75 2.63
N SER A 161 16.96 -11.82 3.95
CA SER A 161 16.28 -12.91 4.64
C SER A 161 14.78 -12.82 4.44
N LEU A 162 14.11 -13.96 4.33
CA LEU A 162 12.66 -14.05 4.11
C LEU A 162 11.98 -14.62 5.34
N ALA A 163 11.05 -13.89 5.92
CA ALA A 163 10.07 -14.41 6.86
C ALA A 163 8.83 -14.87 6.09
N PHE A 164 8.25 -16.00 6.48
CA PHE A 164 7.02 -16.50 5.90
C PHE A 164 6.25 -17.40 6.87
N VAL A 165 4.96 -17.53 6.63
CA VAL A 165 4.08 -18.38 7.42
C VAL A 165 3.70 -19.62 6.60
N ARG A 166 3.65 -20.76 7.27
CA ARG A 166 3.14 -22.00 6.74
C ARG A 166 2.44 -22.79 7.85
N GLN A 167 1.18 -23.16 7.61
CA GLN A 167 0.37 -23.87 8.61
C GLN A 167 0.40 -23.18 9.99
N HIS A 168 0.19 -21.85 9.99
CA HIS A 168 0.19 -20.97 11.16
C HIS A 168 1.50 -20.87 11.93
N ASN A 169 2.58 -21.49 11.45
CA ASN A 169 3.92 -21.36 12.01
C ASN A 169 4.77 -20.39 11.21
N LEU A 170 5.57 -19.60 11.94
CA LEU A 170 6.51 -18.66 11.36
C LEU A 170 7.87 -19.32 11.09
N TYR A 171 8.42 -19.03 9.93
CA TYR A 171 9.73 -19.47 9.48
C TYR A 171 10.56 -18.29 9.00
N VAL A 172 11.88 -18.43 9.09
CA VAL A 172 12.85 -17.51 8.49
C VAL A 172 13.81 -18.31 7.61
N THR A 173 13.98 -17.89 6.36
CA THR A 173 15.03 -18.38 5.46
C THR A 173 16.06 -17.30 5.26
N THR A 174 17.34 -17.58 5.54
CA THR A 174 18.43 -16.61 5.28
C THR A 174 18.68 -16.48 3.77
N LYS A 175 19.43 -15.44 3.38
CA LYS A 175 19.84 -15.26 1.98
C LYS A 175 20.55 -16.50 1.42
N GLU A 176 21.33 -17.20 2.25
CA GLU A 176 22.09 -18.40 1.91
C GLU A 176 21.23 -19.67 1.82
N GLY A 177 19.90 -19.53 2.09
CA GLY A 177 18.94 -20.63 1.97
C GLY A 177 18.78 -21.50 3.21
N GLN A 178 19.35 -21.11 4.36
CA GLN A 178 19.11 -21.82 5.62
C GLN A 178 17.74 -21.42 6.17
N THR A 179 16.85 -22.40 6.32
CA THR A 179 15.50 -22.20 6.89
C THR A 179 15.47 -22.63 8.35
N MET A 180 14.87 -21.78 9.19
CA MET A 180 14.67 -21.98 10.62
C MET A 180 13.19 -21.85 10.97
N ALA A 181 12.68 -22.71 11.83
CA ALA A 181 11.37 -22.54 12.43
C ALA A 181 11.48 -21.56 13.60
N VAL A 182 10.67 -20.51 13.60
CA VAL A 182 10.51 -19.59 14.73
C VAL A 182 9.48 -20.13 15.70
N SER A 183 8.48 -20.86 15.20
CA SER A 183 7.47 -21.56 15.99
C SER A 183 7.18 -22.95 15.42
N SER A 184 6.57 -23.84 16.24
CA SER A 184 6.26 -25.21 15.84
C SER A 184 4.90 -25.71 16.37
N ASP A 185 4.20 -24.91 17.14
CA ASP A 185 2.92 -25.22 17.79
C ASP A 185 1.74 -24.42 17.18
N GLY A 186 1.95 -23.83 16.00
CA GLY A 186 0.92 -23.10 15.25
C GLY A 186 -0.28 -23.96 14.88
N SER A 187 -1.46 -23.37 15.00
CA SER A 187 -2.76 -23.98 14.71
C SER A 187 -3.79 -22.89 14.38
N ASN A 188 -5.04 -23.29 14.06
CA ASN A 188 -6.14 -22.34 13.91
C ASN A 188 -6.39 -21.48 15.17
N ASP A 189 -6.04 -22.01 16.35
CA ASP A 189 -6.20 -21.31 17.62
C ASP A 189 -4.97 -20.50 18.03
N LEU A 190 -3.83 -20.78 17.43
CA LEU A 190 -2.55 -20.15 17.77
C LEU A 190 -1.74 -19.86 16.52
N VAL A 191 -1.68 -18.58 16.15
CA VAL A 191 -1.04 -18.15 14.91
C VAL A 191 0.20 -17.30 15.16
N TYR A 192 1.20 -17.42 14.29
CA TYR A 192 2.48 -16.71 14.37
C TYR A 192 2.79 -15.99 13.06
N GLY A 193 3.21 -14.74 13.15
CA GLY A 193 3.65 -13.95 11.98
C GLY A 193 2.55 -13.57 11.00
N GLU A 194 1.30 -13.83 11.33
CA GLU A 194 0.11 -13.39 10.58
C GLU A 194 -0.39 -12.05 11.10
N THR A 195 -1.29 -11.42 10.34
CA THR A 195 -2.01 -10.23 10.81
C THR A 195 -2.87 -10.59 12.02
N VAL A 196 -3.03 -9.64 12.92
CA VAL A 196 -3.80 -9.79 14.16
C VAL A 196 -4.94 -8.78 14.21
N HIS A 197 -5.76 -8.85 15.26
CA HIS A 197 -6.81 -7.87 15.54
C HIS A 197 -7.77 -7.64 14.35
N ARG A 198 -8.03 -8.66 13.54
CA ARG A 198 -8.90 -8.58 12.35
C ARG A 198 -8.46 -7.51 11.35
N ASN A 199 -7.15 -7.23 11.27
CA ASN A 199 -6.54 -6.19 10.43
C ASN A 199 -6.98 -4.76 10.80
N GLU A 200 -7.52 -4.55 12.00
CA GLU A 200 -7.82 -3.22 12.51
C GLU A 200 -6.55 -2.37 12.68
N PHE A 201 -6.72 -1.07 12.83
CA PHE A 201 -5.63 -0.12 13.15
C PHE A 201 -4.47 -0.12 12.14
N GLY A 202 -4.77 -0.34 10.86
CA GLY A 202 -3.76 -0.34 9.79
C GLY A 202 -2.83 -1.55 9.79
N ILE A 203 -3.17 -2.63 10.50
CA ILE A 203 -2.38 -3.87 10.50
C ILE A 203 -2.53 -4.58 9.17
N THR A 204 -1.44 -4.65 8.39
CA THR A 204 -1.39 -5.31 7.07
C THR A 204 -0.44 -6.50 7.03
N LYS A 205 0.40 -6.67 8.06
CA LYS A 205 1.35 -7.77 8.18
C LYS A 205 1.61 -8.14 9.64
N GLY A 206 2.20 -9.30 9.86
CA GLY A 206 2.48 -9.82 11.21
C GLY A 206 3.97 -9.91 11.55
N THR A 207 4.86 -9.45 10.66
CA THR A 207 6.31 -9.51 10.83
C THR A 207 6.96 -8.17 10.52
N PHE A 208 8.04 -7.82 11.22
CA PHE A 208 8.69 -6.50 11.14
C PHE A 208 10.20 -6.66 11.33
N TRP A 209 10.95 -6.61 10.22
CA TRP A 209 12.40 -6.68 10.25
C TRP A 209 13.02 -5.43 10.89
N SER A 210 14.07 -5.62 11.68
CA SER A 210 14.92 -4.51 12.11
C SER A 210 15.58 -3.83 10.90
N PRO A 211 15.93 -2.53 10.97
CA PRO A 211 16.55 -1.80 9.86
C PRO A 211 17.79 -2.49 9.28
N ASP A 212 18.60 -3.14 10.12
CA ASP A 212 19.78 -3.91 9.68
C ASP A 212 19.46 -5.35 9.23
N GLY A 213 18.21 -5.78 9.34
CA GLY A 213 17.75 -7.11 8.94
C GLY A 213 18.22 -8.28 9.80
N LYS A 214 18.76 -8.02 11.00
CA LYS A 214 19.31 -9.05 11.88
C LYS A 214 18.31 -9.59 12.89
N GLN A 215 17.20 -8.88 13.12
CA GLN A 215 16.15 -9.26 14.05
C GLN A 215 14.79 -9.14 13.38
N LEU A 216 13.85 -9.98 13.82
CA LEU A 216 12.47 -10.00 13.32
C LEU A 216 11.51 -9.86 14.50
N ALA A 217 10.83 -8.72 14.61
CA ALA A 217 9.67 -8.61 15.48
C ALA A 217 8.46 -9.28 14.80
N PHE A 218 7.61 -9.96 15.57
CA PHE A 218 6.45 -10.66 15.04
C PHE A 218 5.32 -10.78 16.05
N TYR A 219 4.11 -10.87 15.54
CA TYR A 219 2.92 -11.17 16.33
C TYR A 219 2.78 -12.67 16.58
N ARG A 220 2.37 -13.01 17.81
CA ARG A 220 1.76 -14.28 18.19
C ARG A 220 0.37 -14.00 18.72
N MET A 221 -0.63 -14.65 18.17
CA MET A 221 -2.02 -14.46 18.57
C MET A 221 -2.62 -15.79 19.04
N ASP A 222 -3.04 -15.82 20.30
CA ASP A 222 -3.87 -16.89 20.87
C ASP A 222 -5.33 -16.48 20.73
N GLN A 223 -6.08 -17.22 19.96
CA GLN A 223 -7.51 -17.06 19.73
C GLN A 223 -8.33 -18.29 20.14
N SER A 224 -7.78 -19.15 21.00
CA SER A 224 -8.45 -20.36 21.48
C SER A 224 -9.76 -20.05 22.25
N MET A 225 -9.81 -18.89 22.92
CA MET A 225 -10.99 -18.42 23.66
C MET A 225 -12.00 -17.68 22.79
N VAL A 226 -11.67 -17.37 21.54
CA VAL A 226 -12.55 -16.61 20.64
C VAL A 226 -13.60 -17.55 20.07
N PRO A 227 -14.90 -17.17 20.11
CA PRO A 227 -15.95 -18.01 19.54
C PRO A 227 -15.81 -18.12 18.01
N ASP A 228 -16.29 -19.24 17.50
CA ASP A 228 -16.39 -19.47 16.06
C ASP A 228 -17.64 -18.80 15.50
N TYR A 229 -17.45 -17.96 14.49
CA TYR A 229 -18.53 -17.43 13.68
C TYR A 229 -18.78 -18.36 12.49
N PRO A 230 -20.02 -18.87 12.29
CA PRO A 230 -20.31 -19.81 11.21
C PRO A 230 -20.39 -19.07 9.87
N GLN A 231 -19.34 -19.14 9.07
CA GLN A 231 -19.41 -18.72 7.68
C GLN A 231 -20.05 -19.82 6.83
N VAL A 232 -20.89 -19.43 5.87
CA VAL A 232 -21.62 -20.37 5.01
C VAL A 232 -20.95 -20.43 3.64
N ASP A 233 -20.48 -21.60 3.24
CA ASP A 233 -20.04 -21.89 1.88
C ASP A 233 -21.22 -22.31 1.03
N ILE A 234 -21.60 -21.46 0.10
CA ILE A 234 -22.68 -21.66 -0.86
C ILE A 234 -22.22 -22.19 -2.23
N THR A 235 -20.93 -22.46 -2.41
CA THR A 235 -20.38 -22.98 -3.66
C THR A 235 -20.68 -24.46 -3.87
N THR A 236 -20.98 -25.17 -2.78
CA THR A 236 -21.42 -26.57 -2.80
C THR A 236 -22.93 -26.67 -3.00
N ARG A 237 -23.41 -27.78 -3.58
CA ARG A 237 -24.84 -28.02 -3.81
C ARG A 237 -25.67 -27.96 -2.53
N ILE A 238 -25.16 -28.56 -1.47
CA ILE A 238 -25.70 -28.42 -0.10
C ILE A 238 -24.74 -27.51 0.62
N ALA A 239 -25.22 -26.36 1.06
CA ALA A 239 -24.40 -25.38 1.76
C ALA A 239 -23.77 -26.01 3.01
N THR A 240 -22.52 -25.71 3.24
CA THR A 240 -21.75 -26.15 4.43
C THR A 240 -21.29 -24.96 5.22
N THR A 241 -21.05 -25.14 6.51
CA THR A 241 -20.45 -24.10 7.36
C THR A 241 -18.98 -24.40 7.59
N TYR A 242 -18.16 -23.35 7.61
CA TYR A 242 -16.79 -23.43 8.10
C TYR A 242 -16.58 -22.35 9.19
N PRO A 243 -15.90 -22.70 10.29
CA PRO A 243 -15.71 -21.80 11.42
C PRO A 243 -14.69 -20.72 11.05
N CYS A 244 -14.95 -19.50 11.53
CA CYS A 244 -14.03 -18.39 11.49
C CYS A 244 -13.96 -17.76 12.89
N LYS A 245 -12.79 -17.70 13.50
CA LYS A 245 -12.61 -17.02 14.79
C LYS A 245 -12.96 -15.54 14.65
N TYR A 246 -13.99 -15.11 15.39
CA TYR A 246 -14.45 -13.72 15.37
C TYR A 246 -14.89 -13.25 16.76
N PRO A 247 -14.21 -12.26 17.36
CA PRO A 247 -14.57 -11.74 18.67
C PRO A 247 -15.81 -10.84 18.57
N MET A 248 -17.00 -11.45 18.56
CA MET A 248 -18.26 -10.72 18.51
C MET A 248 -18.41 -9.79 19.72
N ALA A 249 -19.26 -8.76 19.58
CA ALA A 249 -19.50 -7.81 20.64
C ALA A 249 -19.96 -8.50 21.94
N GLY A 250 -19.30 -8.16 23.06
CA GLY A 250 -19.53 -8.77 24.36
C GLY A 250 -18.85 -10.12 24.59
N GLU A 251 -18.28 -10.74 23.57
CA GLU A 251 -17.55 -12.00 23.67
C GLU A 251 -16.06 -11.79 23.97
N LYS A 252 -15.38 -12.88 24.32
CA LYS A 252 -13.91 -12.87 24.56
C LYS A 252 -13.16 -12.57 23.26
N MET A 253 -12.17 -11.70 23.35
CA MET A 253 -11.25 -11.45 22.25
C MET A 253 -9.95 -12.27 22.38
N HIS A 254 -9.22 -12.35 21.27
CA HIS A 254 -7.91 -12.95 21.20
C HIS A 254 -6.87 -12.19 22.03
N LYS A 255 -5.78 -12.88 22.39
CA LYS A 255 -4.65 -12.33 23.13
C LYS A 255 -3.42 -12.30 22.23
N VAL A 256 -2.83 -11.13 22.06
CA VAL A 256 -1.65 -10.93 21.24
C VAL A 256 -0.42 -10.68 22.11
N THR A 257 0.69 -11.29 21.72
CA THR A 257 2.02 -11.00 22.25
C THR A 257 2.98 -10.72 21.12
N VAL A 258 4.08 -10.02 21.41
CA VAL A 258 5.09 -9.65 20.42
C VAL A 258 6.42 -10.27 20.79
N GLY A 259 6.98 -11.06 19.87
CA GLY A 259 8.32 -11.65 20.00
C GLY A 259 9.33 -10.95 19.11
N VAL A 260 10.59 -11.00 19.48
CA VAL A 260 11.75 -10.55 18.70
C VAL A 260 12.67 -11.74 18.50
N PHE A 261 12.69 -12.27 17.28
CA PHE A 261 13.52 -13.41 16.89
C PHE A 261 14.86 -12.95 16.33
N THR A 262 15.94 -13.62 16.76
CA THR A 262 17.30 -13.37 16.25
C THR A 262 17.78 -14.60 15.48
N PRO A 263 17.84 -14.60 14.14
CA PRO A 263 18.20 -15.76 13.32
C PRO A 263 19.57 -16.37 13.66
N THR A 264 20.56 -15.55 14.03
CA THR A 264 21.92 -16.03 14.33
C THR A 264 22.00 -16.87 15.63
N THR A 265 21.08 -16.66 16.56
CA THR A 265 21.03 -17.40 17.83
C THR A 265 19.87 -18.39 17.90
N GLY A 266 18.87 -18.24 17.02
CA GLY A 266 17.64 -19.03 17.06
C GLY A 266 16.74 -18.71 18.26
N GLN A 267 16.98 -17.61 18.97
CA GLN A 267 16.26 -17.25 20.19
C GLN A 267 15.22 -16.17 19.94
N THR A 268 14.12 -16.25 20.71
CA THR A 268 13.07 -15.22 20.76
C THR A 268 13.05 -14.55 22.13
N VAL A 269 13.06 -13.23 22.13
CA VAL A 269 12.79 -12.39 23.30
C VAL A 269 11.37 -11.89 23.22
N TRP A 270 10.57 -12.02 24.27
CA TRP A 270 9.20 -11.53 24.32
C TRP A 270 9.11 -10.14 24.94
N LEU A 271 8.36 -9.22 24.33
CA LEU A 271 8.10 -7.92 24.92
C LEU A 271 7.26 -8.05 26.19
N GLN A 272 7.69 -7.39 27.25
CA GLN A 272 7.07 -7.43 28.59
C GLN A 272 5.94 -6.40 28.68
N ALA A 273 4.90 -6.58 27.86
CA ALA A 273 3.77 -5.65 27.79
C ALA A 273 2.70 -5.91 28.88
N GLY A 274 2.86 -6.93 29.70
CA GLY A 274 1.89 -7.32 30.73
C GLY A 274 0.77 -8.22 30.17
N ASP A 275 -0.37 -8.25 30.86
CA ASP A 275 -1.52 -9.06 30.48
C ASP A 275 -2.12 -8.57 29.14
N PRO A 276 -2.18 -9.40 28.09
CA PRO A 276 -2.73 -9.02 26.80
C PRO A 276 -4.28 -9.08 26.73
N THR A 277 -4.95 -9.38 27.83
CA THR A 277 -6.42 -9.50 27.86
C THR A 277 -7.06 -8.14 27.60
N ASP A 278 -8.02 -8.11 26.67
CA ASP A 278 -8.80 -6.92 26.30
C ASP A 278 -7.93 -5.72 25.87
N ARG A 279 -6.86 -6.01 25.13
CA ARG A 279 -5.92 -5.00 24.61
C ARG A 279 -5.56 -5.29 23.16
N TYR A 280 -5.28 -4.23 22.42
CA TYR A 280 -4.73 -4.27 21.07
C TYR A 280 -3.27 -3.82 21.10
N PHE A 281 -2.41 -4.55 20.39
CA PHE A 281 -1.02 -4.21 20.16
C PHE A 281 -0.80 -3.96 18.68
N THR A 282 -0.51 -2.73 18.30
CA THR A 282 -0.52 -2.34 16.90
C THR A 282 0.63 -1.39 16.55
N ASN A 283 0.86 -1.17 15.26
CA ASN A 283 1.79 -0.18 14.72
C ASN A 283 3.23 -0.34 15.21
N ILE A 284 3.75 -1.57 15.17
CA ILE A 284 5.12 -1.88 15.57
C ILE A 284 6.09 -1.13 14.66
N SER A 285 7.04 -0.44 15.29
CA SER A 285 8.08 0.34 14.61
C SER A 285 9.43 0.14 15.29
N TRP A 286 10.47 -0.09 14.51
CA TRP A 286 11.85 -0.16 14.99
C TRP A 286 12.48 1.22 15.07
N SER A 287 13.33 1.43 16.09
CA SER A 287 14.26 2.57 16.04
C SER A 287 15.32 2.36 14.95
N PRO A 288 15.84 3.44 14.34
CA PRO A 288 16.86 3.34 13.29
C PRO A 288 18.17 2.64 13.73
N ASP A 289 18.47 2.64 15.02
CA ASP A 289 19.65 1.98 15.61
C ASP A 289 19.43 0.50 15.98
N ASN A 290 18.28 -0.09 15.63
CA ASN A 290 17.89 -1.48 15.89
C ASN A 290 17.74 -1.85 17.38
N ARG A 291 17.72 -0.88 18.30
CA ARG A 291 17.78 -1.16 19.75
C ARG A 291 16.42 -1.11 20.42
N LYS A 292 15.48 -0.39 19.85
CA LYS A 292 14.16 -0.15 20.45
C LYS A 292 13.03 -0.56 19.51
N ILE A 293 11.95 -1.00 20.13
CA ILE A 293 10.66 -1.23 19.48
C ILE A 293 9.66 -0.27 20.09
N TYR A 294 8.92 0.39 19.24
CA TYR A 294 7.77 1.21 19.59
C TYR A 294 6.50 0.47 19.18
N MET A 295 5.51 0.50 20.03
CA MET A 295 4.22 -0.16 19.80
C MET A 295 3.11 0.71 20.37
N ILE A 296 1.98 0.76 19.72
CA ILE A 296 0.78 1.39 20.25
C ILE A 296 -0.05 0.32 20.96
N GLU A 297 -0.32 0.59 22.22
CA GLU A 297 -1.17 -0.23 23.09
C GLU A 297 -2.52 0.48 23.22
N LEU A 298 -3.59 -0.18 22.80
CA LEU A 298 -4.95 0.37 22.82
C LEU A 298 -5.84 -0.52 23.68
N ASN A 299 -6.70 0.09 24.49
CA ASN A 299 -7.68 -0.64 25.27
C ASN A 299 -8.82 -1.21 24.39
N ARG A 300 -9.57 -2.19 24.90
CA ARG A 300 -10.66 -2.81 24.13
C ARG A 300 -11.79 -1.84 23.78
N ASP A 301 -12.06 -0.86 24.63
CA ASP A 301 -13.05 0.19 24.34
C ASP A 301 -12.60 1.14 23.22
N GLN A 302 -11.35 0.99 22.79
CA GLN A 302 -10.74 1.75 21.67
C GLN A 302 -10.80 3.27 21.90
N ASN A 303 -10.63 3.70 23.10
CA ASN A 303 -10.71 5.12 23.49
C ASN A 303 -9.51 5.64 24.28
N HIS A 304 -8.54 4.79 24.54
CA HIS A 304 -7.25 5.15 25.18
C HIS A 304 -6.09 4.40 24.56
N ALA A 305 -5.16 5.12 23.96
CA ALA A 305 -3.97 4.61 23.29
C ALA A 305 -2.68 5.14 23.93
N GLU A 306 -1.69 4.27 24.12
CA GLU A 306 -0.34 4.60 24.61
C GLU A 306 0.68 4.24 23.53
N LEU A 307 1.57 5.17 23.18
CA LEU A 307 2.79 4.89 22.42
C LEU A 307 3.89 4.48 23.39
N VAL A 308 4.27 3.23 23.38
CA VAL A 308 5.18 2.62 24.36
C VAL A 308 6.49 2.22 23.70
N ARG A 309 7.60 2.45 24.39
CA ARG A 309 8.95 2.05 23.98
C ARG A 309 9.42 0.83 24.76
N TYR A 310 10.01 -0.13 24.04
CA TYR A 310 10.59 -1.36 24.56
C TYR A 310 12.05 -1.49 24.15
N ASP A 311 12.87 -2.09 25.03
CA ASP A 311 14.21 -2.53 24.68
C ASP A 311 14.12 -3.85 23.88
N ALA A 312 14.67 -3.85 22.68
CA ALA A 312 14.55 -5.00 21.76
C ALA A 312 15.36 -6.24 22.22
N ALA A 313 16.47 -6.02 22.95
CA ALA A 313 17.34 -7.10 23.42
C ALA A 313 16.79 -7.83 24.64
N THR A 314 16.05 -7.15 25.50
CA THR A 314 15.55 -7.68 26.78
C THR A 314 14.02 -7.82 26.81
N GLY A 315 13.32 -7.19 25.90
CA GLY A 315 11.84 -7.08 25.89
C GLY A 315 11.28 -6.15 26.98
N LYS A 316 12.13 -5.47 27.75
CA LYS A 316 11.71 -4.63 28.88
C LYS A 316 10.94 -3.39 28.40
N LYS A 317 9.79 -3.11 29.01
CA LYS A 317 9.06 -1.85 28.85
C LYS A 317 9.90 -0.71 29.47
N GLU A 318 10.25 0.31 28.68
CA GLU A 318 11.05 1.44 29.12
C GLU A 318 10.19 2.64 29.52
N GLY A 319 9.02 2.80 28.91
CA GLY A 319 8.10 3.87 29.26
C GLY A 319 7.15 4.26 28.13
N VAL A 320 6.25 5.15 28.48
CA VAL A 320 5.28 5.77 27.56
C VAL A 320 5.89 7.03 26.99
N ILE A 321 5.74 7.25 25.70
CA ILE A 321 6.19 8.45 24.98
C ILE A 321 5.03 9.43 24.76
N TYR A 322 3.83 8.89 24.58
CA TYR A 322 2.65 9.65 24.25
C TYR A 322 1.39 8.85 24.61
N GLU A 323 0.39 9.56 25.10
CA GLU A 323 -0.94 9.01 25.36
C GLU A 323 -2.01 9.83 24.63
N GLU A 324 -3.06 9.17 24.19
CA GLU A 324 -4.22 9.81 23.56
C GLU A 324 -5.50 9.14 24.05
N GLU A 325 -6.44 9.94 24.51
CA GLU A 325 -7.76 9.48 24.92
C GLU A 325 -8.87 10.33 24.32
N HIS A 326 -10.02 9.71 24.05
CA HIS A 326 -11.17 10.41 23.53
C HIS A 326 -12.46 9.76 24.05
N PRO A 327 -13.53 10.54 24.38
CA PRO A 327 -14.79 9.97 24.89
C PRO A 327 -15.49 9.00 23.94
N LYS A 328 -15.21 9.09 22.63
CA LYS A 328 -15.80 8.23 21.61
C LYS A 328 -14.84 7.12 21.16
N TYR A 329 -13.70 7.47 20.55
CA TYR A 329 -12.70 6.52 20.08
C TYR A 329 -11.37 7.19 19.78
N VAL A 330 -10.29 6.40 19.80
CA VAL A 330 -8.95 6.71 19.28
C VAL A 330 -8.61 5.63 18.25
N GLU A 331 -8.18 6.02 17.06
CA GLU A 331 -7.94 5.11 15.94
C GLU A 331 -6.51 5.27 15.41
N PRO A 332 -5.52 4.58 16.00
CA PRO A 332 -4.11 4.66 15.59
C PRO A 332 -3.86 3.81 14.34
N MET A 333 -3.87 4.42 13.17
CA MET A 333 -3.78 3.71 11.88
C MET A 333 -2.37 3.57 11.32
N HIS A 334 -1.36 4.24 11.91
CA HIS A 334 -0.02 4.35 11.31
C HIS A 334 1.09 4.16 12.34
N GLY A 335 2.16 3.49 11.92
CA GLY A 335 3.40 3.39 12.69
C GLY A 335 4.21 4.68 12.65
N LEU A 336 5.35 4.67 13.33
CA LEU A 336 6.27 5.80 13.40
C LEU A 336 7.10 5.90 12.13
N LEU A 337 7.31 7.12 11.65
CA LEU A 337 8.18 7.44 10.53
C LEU A 337 9.40 8.20 11.03
N PHE A 338 10.47 7.50 11.35
CA PHE A 338 11.72 8.13 11.77
C PHE A 338 12.31 8.98 10.64
N LEU A 339 12.85 10.15 10.97
CA LEU A 339 13.49 11.01 9.98
C LEU A 339 14.80 10.37 9.49
N PRO A 340 15.01 10.19 8.19
CA PRO A 340 16.25 9.59 7.67
C PRO A 340 17.53 10.38 7.99
N TRP A 341 17.41 11.67 8.31
CA TRP A 341 18.52 12.58 8.63
C TRP A 341 18.65 12.90 10.12
N ASP A 342 17.73 12.39 10.97
CA ASP A 342 17.75 12.63 12.42
C ASP A 342 17.01 11.50 13.15
N SER A 343 17.74 10.50 13.57
CA SER A 343 17.21 9.30 14.22
C SER A 343 16.57 9.55 15.60
N SER A 344 16.75 10.75 16.17
CA SER A 344 16.09 11.16 17.42
C SER A 344 14.67 11.68 17.20
N LYS A 345 14.23 11.81 15.96
CA LYS A 345 12.92 12.36 15.61
C LYS A 345 12.11 11.44 14.72
N PHE A 346 10.81 11.46 14.92
CA PHE A 346 9.87 10.76 14.06
C PHE A 346 8.60 11.57 13.82
N ILE A 347 7.92 11.25 12.73
CA ILE A 347 6.58 11.76 12.43
C ILE A 347 5.56 10.70 12.82
N TYR A 348 4.55 11.12 13.56
CA TYR A 348 3.38 10.31 13.91
C TYR A 348 2.12 10.97 13.39
N GLN A 349 1.15 10.16 12.97
CA GLN A 349 -0.17 10.61 12.52
C GLN A 349 -1.20 10.44 13.62
N SER A 350 -1.93 11.49 13.94
CA SER A 350 -2.96 11.48 14.98
C SER A 350 -4.18 12.27 14.52
N GLN A 351 -5.35 11.84 15.00
CA GLN A 351 -6.63 12.51 14.79
C GLN A 351 -7.04 13.40 15.99
N ARG A 352 -6.08 13.73 16.86
CA ARG A 352 -6.32 14.50 18.10
C ARG A 352 -7.07 15.81 17.92
N ASP A 353 -6.95 16.41 16.74
CA ASP A 353 -7.59 17.69 16.41
C ASP A 353 -8.89 17.51 15.58
N GLY A 354 -9.41 16.27 15.49
CA GLY A 354 -10.61 15.90 14.74
C GLY A 354 -10.34 15.49 13.29
N TYR A 355 -9.11 15.68 12.81
CA TYR A 355 -8.64 15.33 11.47
C TYR A 355 -7.27 14.68 11.55
N ASN A 356 -6.96 13.73 10.64
CA ASN A 356 -5.66 13.07 10.62
C ASN A 356 -4.57 14.04 10.14
N HIS A 357 -3.62 14.35 11.04
CA HIS A 357 -2.50 15.26 10.78
C HIS A 357 -1.15 14.68 11.18
N LEU A 358 -0.09 15.37 10.75
CA LEU A 358 1.31 15.00 10.97
C LEU A 358 1.88 15.77 12.18
N TYR A 359 2.48 15.03 13.10
CA TYR A 359 3.11 15.57 14.30
C TYR A 359 4.57 15.11 14.38
N LEU A 360 5.48 16.04 14.61
CA LEU A 360 6.91 15.77 14.80
C LEU A 360 7.20 15.58 16.29
N PHE A 361 7.70 14.41 16.65
CA PHE A 361 8.14 14.05 17.99
C PHE A 361 9.67 14.11 18.09
N ASP A 362 10.21 14.73 19.12
CA ASP A 362 11.65 14.87 19.37
C ASP A 362 12.06 14.11 20.63
N LEU A 363 12.60 12.89 20.47
CA LEU A 363 13.05 12.04 21.56
C LEU A 363 14.28 12.59 22.29
N SER A 364 15.01 13.54 21.69
CA SER A 364 16.16 14.20 22.33
C SER A 364 15.73 15.26 23.33
N LYS A 365 14.44 15.58 23.39
CA LYS A 365 13.85 16.58 24.27
C LYS A 365 12.78 15.96 25.17
N PRO A 366 13.17 15.06 26.10
CA PRO A 366 12.23 14.54 27.09
C PRO A 366 11.73 15.67 28.00
N GLN A 367 10.47 15.58 28.40
CA GLN A 367 9.85 16.56 29.31
C GLN A 367 8.96 15.86 30.34
N ALA A 368 8.66 16.57 31.43
CA ALA A 368 7.61 16.15 32.33
C ALA A 368 6.29 16.03 31.54
N PRO A 369 5.41 15.04 31.83
CA PRO A 369 4.19 14.84 31.10
C PRO A 369 3.37 16.13 30.95
N GLN A 370 3.09 16.50 29.71
CA GLN A 370 2.30 17.67 29.36
C GLN A 370 0.94 17.21 28.84
N ARG A 371 -0.12 17.47 29.61
CA ARG A 371 -1.49 17.12 29.23
C ARG A 371 -2.18 18.27 28.53
N HIS A 372 -2.74 17.99 27.36
CA HIS A 372 -3.49 18.92 26.52
C HIS A 372 -4.91 18.43 26.29
N LYS A 373 -5.87 19.36 26.25
CA LYS A 373 -7.21 19.06 25.76
C LYS A 373 -7.18 18.97 24.23
N THR A 374 -7.88 18.02 23.69
CA THR A 374 -8.02 17.79 22.25
C THR A 374 -9.45 17.97 21.78
N PHE A 375 -9.75 17.60 20.54
CA PHE A 375 -11.06 17.79 19.92
C PHE A 375 -12.19 17.09 20.69
N GLN A 376 -13.35 17.75 20.84
CA GLN A 376 -14.59 17.21 21.42
C GLN A 376 -14.41 16.49 22.78
N GLY A 377 -13.60 17.02 23.66
CA GLY A 377 -13.45 16.49 25.02
C GLY A 377 -12.40 15.40 25.16
N GLY A 378 -11.62 15.13 24.12
CA GLY A 378 -10.47 14.28 24.20
C GLY A 378 -9.31 14.94 24.95
N ALA A 379 -8.24 14.18 25.22
CA ALA A 379 -6.98 14.67 25.75
C ALA A 379 -5.80 13.88 25.19
N CYS A 380 -4.62 14.48 25.22
CA CYS A 380 -3.38 13.78 25.01
C CYS A 380 -2.34 14.17 26.07
N GLU A 381 -1.37 13.30 26.29
CA GLU A 381 -0.25 13.55 27.18
C GLU A 381 1.08 13.30 26.47
N GLU A 382 1.94 14.29 26.46
CA GLU A 382 3.22 14.29 25.76
C GLU A 382 4.38 14.21 26.74
N HIS A 383 5.26 13.21 26.56
CA HIS A 383 6.45 13.00 27.40
C HIS A 383 7.73 13.47 26.71
N VAL A 384 7.61 13.95 25.48
CA VAL A 384 8.68 14.58 24.67
C VAL A 384 8.12 15.81 23.97
N GLU A 385 8.99 16.68 23.45
CA GLU A 385 8.54 17.83 22.65
C GLU A 385 7.83 17.34 21.37
N VAL A 386 6.62 17.87 21.11
CA VAL A 386 5.80 17.56 19.93
C VAL A 386 5.45 18.85 19.20
N THR A 387 5.63 18.85 17.88
CA THR A 387 5.31 19.99 17.01
C THR A 387 4.36 19.55 15.89
N PRO A 388 3.18 20.17 15.74
CA PRO A 388 2.32 19.89 14.60
C PRO A 388 2.97 20.38 13.29
N LEU A 389 3.03 19.52 12.27
CA LEU A 389 3.52 19.88 10.93
C LEU A 389 2.39 20.29 10.00
N THR A 390 1.20 19.77 10.24
CA THR A 390 -0.02 20.08 9.47
C THR A 390 -1.18 20.33 10.41
N SER A 391 -2.16 21.11 9.99
CA SER A 391 -3.38 21.43 10.73
C SER A 391 -4.47 21.93 9.79
N GLY A 392 -5.73 21.85 10.20
CA GLY A 392 -6.88 22.34 9.43
C GLY A 392 -8.03 21.34 9.39
N GLU A 393 -9.14 21.73 8.77
CA GLU A 393 -10.33 20.88 8.61
C GLU A 393 -10.21 19.96 7.37
N TRP A 394 -9.14 19.18 7.31
CA TRP A 394 -8.81 18.26 6.23
C TRP A 394 -7.90 17.14 6.74
N VAL A 395 -7.73 16.07 5.98
CA VAL A 395 -6.96 14.91 6.39
C VAL A 395 -5.73 14.68 5.52
N VAL A 396 -4.64 14.27 6.14
CA VAL A 396 -3.55 13.55 5.47
C VAL A 396 -4.09 12.16 5.12
N LYS A 397 -4.08 11.81 3.83
CA LYS A 397 -4.60 10.52 3.34
C LYS A 397 -3.53 9.45 3.28
N GLU A 398 -2.32 9.83 2.83
CA GLU A 398 -1.20 8.92 2.64
C GLU A 398 0.12 9.69 2.76
N VAL A 399 1.12 9.08 3.38
CA VAL A 399 2.51 9.55 3.35
C VAL A 399 3.26 8.80 2.26
N LEU A 400 3.89 9.53 1.35
CA LEU A 400 4.56 8.98 0.17
C LEU A 400 6.05 8.70 0.40
N GLY A 401 6.73 9.51 1.21
CA GLY A 401 8.15 9.38 1.50
C GLY A 401 8.82 10.71 1.85
N PHE A 402 10.15 10.69 1.89
CA PHE A 402 10.95 11.86 2.26
C PHE A 402 11.76 12.41 1.09
N ASP A 403 11.77 13.74 0.95
CA ASP A 403 12.78 14.46 0.19
C ASP A 403 14.01 14.65 1.11
N LEU A 404 15.06 13.85 0.86
CA LEU A 404 16.25 13.82 1.71
C LEU A 404 17.05 15.11 1.64
N LYS A 405 17.04 15.80 0.49
CA LYS A 405 17.81 17.02 0.26
C LYS A 405 17.17 18.22 0.94
N GLU A 406 15.86 18.40 0.76
CA GLU A 406 15.12 19.55 1.34
C GLU A 406 14.58 19.25 2.74
N LYS A 407 14.83 18.03 3.26
CA LYS A 407 14.34 17.57 4.58
C LYS A 407 12.85 17.79 4.74
N SER A 408 12.11 17.28 3.78
CA SER A 408 10.66 17.44 3.66
C SER A 408 9.98 16.08 3.59
N LEU A 409 8.69 16.04 3.92
CA LEU A 409 7.82 14.88 3.76
C LEU A 409 6.88 15.12 2.57
N LEU A 410 6.72 14.10 1.73
CA LEU A 410 5.71 14.09 0.65
C LEU A 410 4.50 13.30 1.11
N PHE A 411 3.30 13.82 0.84
CA PHE A 411 2.05 13.21 1.27
C PHE A 411 0.88 13.60 0.36
N CYS A 412 -0.19 12.82 0.41
CA CYS A 412 -1.48 13.15 -0.19
C CYS A 412 -2.45 13.66 0.87
N SER A 413 -3.25 14.66 0.53
CA SER A 413 -4.31 15.19 1.39
C SER A 413 -5.51 15.66 0.60
N ASN A 414 -6.63 15.89 1.31
CA ASN A 414 -7.83 16.50 0.74
C ASN A 414 -7.99 17.98 1.13
N GLU A 415 -6.89 18.67 1.37
CA GLU A 415 -6.88 20.08 1.82
C GLU A 415 -7.64 21.02 0.88
N ILE A 416 -7.59 20.80 -0.43
CA ILE A 416 -8.28 21.65 -1.42
C ILE A 416 -9.79 21.40 -1.37
N HIS A 417 -10.20 20.14 -1.34
CA HIS A 417 -11.60 19.76 -1.36
C HIS A 417 -11.80 18.34 -0.82
N PRO A 418 -12.86 18.06 -0.03
CA PRO A 418 -13.10 16.74 0.58
C PRO A 418 -13.14 15.56 -0.40
N LEU A 419 -13.56 15.79 -1.66
CA LEU A 419 -13.61 14.75 -2.71
C LEU A 419 -12.31 14.64 -3.52
N GLN A 420 -11.30 15.44 -3.23
CA GLN A 420 -10.03 15.44 -3.93
C GLN A 420 -8.92 14.72 -3.13
N SER A 421 -7.83 14.43 -3.81
CA SER A 421 -6.59 13.97 -3.22
C SER A 421 -5.45 14.63 -3.98
N ASN A 422 -4.66 15.44 -3.31
CA ASN A 422 -3.60 16.24 -3.92
C ASN A 422 -2.27 15.95 -3.25
N ILE A 423 -1.19 16.03 -4.03
CA ILE A 423 0.17 15.75 -3.60
C ILE A 423 0.82 17.02 -3.06
N TYR A 424 1.26 16.95 -1.83
CA TYR A 424 1.94 18.03 -1.14
C TYR A 424 3.34 17.61 -0.66
N LYS A 425 4.17 18.61 -0.48
CA LYS A 425 5.42 18.52 0.27
C LYS A 425 5.34 19.44 1.48
N VAL A 426 5.70 18.95 2.67
CA VAL A 426 5.84 19.75 3.89
C VAL A 426 7.28 19.71 4.38
N ARG A 427 7.89 20.88 4.57
CA ARG A 427 9.23 21.00 5.12
C ARG A 427 9.20 20.79 6.64
N VAL A 428 9.97 19.82 7.13
CA VAL A 428 9.91 19.42 8.55
C VAL A 428 10.37 20.54 9.50
N LYS A 429 11.28 21.41 9.07
CA LYS A 429 11.83 22.49 9.89
C LYS A 429 10.80 23.53 10.33
N ASP A 430 9.83 23.87 9.46
CA ASP A 430 8.94 25.01 9.66
C ASP A 430 7.51 24.78 9.20
N GLY A 431 7.17 23.56 8.78
CA GLY A 431 5.81 23.21 8.34
C GLY A 431 5.37 23.89 7.03
N LYS A 432 6.30 24.50 6.27
CA LYS A 432 5.94 25.13 4.99
C LYS A 432 5.49 24.06 3.98
N ARG A 433 4.24 24.19 3.50
CA ARG A 433 3.65 23.29 2.50
C ARG A 433 3.77 23.82 1.09
N THR A 434 3.89 22.93 0.13
CA THR A 434 3.93 23.23 -1.30
C THR A 434 3.10 22.18 -2.05
N LEU A 435 2.14 22.62 -2.86
CA LEU A 435 1.38 21.77 -3.77
C LEU A 435 2.28 21.34 -4.93
N LEU A 436 2.25 20.06 -5.30
CA LEU A 436 3.10 19.49 -6.36
C LEU A 436 2.32 19.04 -7.60
N ASP A 437 1.00 19.18 -7.61
CA ASP A 437 0.13 18.81 -8.72
C ASP A 437 -0.72 19.98 -9.23
N ASN A 438 -1.72 19.71 -10.07
CA ASN A 438 -2.57 20.74 -10.68
C ASN A 438 -3.70 21.27 -9.78
N GLY A 439 -3.88 20.70 -8.58
CA GLY A 439 -4.94 21.09 -7.63
C GLY A 439 -6.34 20.59 -7.97
N GLU A 440 -6.50 19.67 -8.91
CA GLU A 440 -7.79 19.13 -9.35
C GLU A 440 -7.85 17.61 -9.22
N GLY A 441 -9.04 17.05 -8.97
CA GLY A 441 -9.31 15.61 -9.04
C GLY A 441 -8.60 14.78 -7.98
N VAL A 442 -8.21 13.56 -8.35
CA VAL A 442 -7.62 12.58 -7.46
C VAL A 442 -6.25 12.18 -7.98
N HIS A 443 -5.23 12.40 -7.16
CA HIS A 443 -3.83 12.08 -7.40
C HIS A 443 -3.38 10.96 -6.46
N TYR A 444 -2.61 10.02 -7.02
CA TYR A 444 -1.87 8.99 -6.29
C TYR A 444 -0.40 9.16 -6.61
N GLY A 445 0.44 9.27 -5.59
CA GLY A 445 1.87 9.50 -5.73
C GLY A 445 2.70 8.26 -5.42
N SER A 446 3.81 8.09 -6.14
CA SER A 446 4.88 7.16 -5.81
C SER A 446 6.21 7.89 -5.95
N VAL A 447 7.08 7.84 -4.94
CA VAL A 447 8.32 8.64 -4.90
C VAL A 447 9.55 7.77 -5.09
N ASN A 448 10.59 8.34 -5.71
CA ASN A 448 11.89 7.71 -5.83
C ASN A 448 12.65 7.70 -4.48
N ALA A 449 13.77 7.00 -4.42
CA ALA A 449 14.50 6.73 -3.17
C ALA A 449 14.93 8.00 -2.40
N ASP A 450 15.27 9.09 -3.08
CA ASP A 450 15.68 10.36 -2.43
C ASP A 450 14.57 11.43 -2.39
N GLY A 451 13.36 11.11 -2.88
CA GLY A 451 12.21 12.02 -2.87
C GLY A 451 12.29 13.20 -3.83
N THR A 452 13.21 13.18 -4.80
CA THR A 452 13.37 14.27 -5.78
C THR A 452 12.39 14.21 -6.93
N TYR A 453 11.75 13.06 -7.14
CA TYR A 453 10.71 12.86 -8.13
C TYR A 453 9.51 12.11 -7.54
N VAL A 454 8.32 12.50 -7.97
CA VAL A 454 7.08 11.77 -7.74
C VAL A 454 6.45 11.38 -9.06
N GLU A 455 6.13 10.09 -9.24
CA GLU A 455 5.21 9.63 -10.26
C GLU A 455 3.80 9.93 -9.79
N ASP A 456 3.11 10.78 -10.51
CA ASP A 456 1.75 11.24 -10.21
C ASP A 456 0.75 10.59 -11.16
N ARG A 457 -0.21 9.86 -10.60
CA ARG A 457 -1.33 9.23 -11.32
C ARG A 457 -2.61 9.98 -11.00
N TYR A 458 -3.09 10.69 -11.99
CA TYR A 458 -4.20 11.63 -11.88
C TYR A 458 -5.44 11.16 -12.64
N SER A 459 -6.59 11.35 -12.04
CA SER A 459 -7.90 11.21 -12.70
C SER A 459 -8.90 12.25 -12.19
N SER A 460 -9.86 12.60 -13.04
CA SER A 460 -10.97 13.50 -12.71
C SER A 460 -12.23 13.07 -13.47
N PRO A 461 -13.39 13.70 -13.27
CA PRO A 461 -14.58 13.42 -14.08
C PRO A 461 -14.38 13.59 -15.60
N THR A 462 -13.38 14.37 -16.02
CA THR A 462 -13.07 14.66 -17.42
C THR A 462 -11.74 14.07 -17.90
N VAL A 463 -10.95 13.50 -17.02
CA VAL A 463 -9.65 12.87 -17.32
C VAL A 463 -9.68 11.42 -16.88
N ALA A 464 -9.70 10.48 -17.82
CA ALA A 464 -9.76 9.05 -17.53
C ALA A 464 -8.51 8.58 -16.77
N ARG A 465 -7.33 8.97 -17.22
CA ARG A 465 -6.03 8.78 -16.54
C ARG A 465 -4.97 9.68 -17.16
N SER A 466 -4.18 10.31 -16.32
CA SER A 466 -2.92 10.95 -16.69
C SER A 466 -1.81 10.48 -15.77
N ILE A 467 -0.62 10.21 -16.31
CA ILE A 467 0.56 9.81 -15.54
C ILE A 467 1.68 10.77 -15.86
N SER A 468 2.23 11.39 -14.84
CA SER A 468 3.29 12.38 -14.95
C SER A 468 4.45 12.06 -14.01
N LEU A 469 5.64 12.48 -14.37
CA LEU A 469 6.82 12.47 -13.49
C LEU A 469 7.11 13.92 -13.09
N THR A 470 6.92 14.24 -11.81
CA THR A 470 7.04 15.59 -11.27
C THR A 470 8.33 15.75 -10.45
N ASP A 471 9.12 16.78 -10.75
CA ASP A 471 10.27 17.20 -9.96
C ASP A 471 9.76 17.91 -8.69
N THR A 472 10.04 17.33 -7.53
CA THR A 472 9.53 17.81 -6.24
C THR A 472 10.14 19.13 -5.79
N ARG A 473 11.28 19.56 -6.40
CA ARG A 473 11.97 20.82 -6.07
C ARG A 473 11.28 22.05 -6.63
N ASN A 474 10.58 21.90 -7.77
CA ASN A 474 9.98 23.02 -8.50
C ASN A 474 8.54 22.76 -8.96
N GLY A 475 7.98 21.56 -8.69
CA GLY A 475 6.62 21.18 -9.08
C GLY A 475 6.42 21.01 -10.59
N LYS A 476 7.50 20.96 -11.39
CA LYS A 476 7.38 20.79 -12.84
C LYS A 476 7.18 19.33 -13.19
N GLY A 477 5.99 19.02 -13.68
CA GLY A 477 5.63 17.70 -14.16
C GLY A 477 5.94 17.52 -15.64
N ARG A 478 6.33 16.30 -16.00
CA ARG A 478 6.41 15.80 -17.36
C ARG A 478 5.34 14.75 -17.57
N ASN A 479 4.43 14.99 -18.48
CA ASN A 479 3.43 14.00 -18.85
C ASN A 479 4.10 12.82 -19.55
N LEU A 480 3.78 11.60 -19.08
CA LEU A 480 4.24 10.33 -19.64
C LEU A 480 3.12 9.62 -20.40
N LEU A 481 1.87 9.79 -19.95
CA LEU A 481 0.68 9.20 -20.55
C LEU A 481 -0.52 10.09 -20.27
N THR A 482 -1.34 10.31 -21.29
CA THR A 482 -2.73 10.77 -21.14
C THR A 482 -3.61 9.76 -21.89
N ALA A 483 -4.39 8.99 -21.14
CA ALA A 483 -5.27 7.99 -21.71
C ALA A 483 -6.50 8.68 -22.33
N GLU A 484 -6.91 8.20 -23.51
CA GLU A 484 -8.21 8.53 -24.08
C GLU A 484 -9.34 7.97 -23.20
N ASP A 485 -10.52 8.58 -23.28
CA ASP A 485 -11.72 8.04 -22.66
C ASP A 485 -12.15 6.75 -23.39
N PRO A 486 -12.06 5.57 -22.75
CA PRO A 486 -12.44 4.32 -23.38
C PRO A 486 -13.96 4.19 -23.63
N TRP A 487 -14.76 5.08 -23.03
CA TRP A 487 -16.22 5.06 -23.11
C TRP A 487 -16.78 6.06 -24.13
N LYS A 488 -15.93 6.76 -24.87
CA LYS A 488 -16.33 7.80 -25.82
C LYS A 488 -17.39 7.35 -26.84
N ASP A 489 -17.39 6.07 -27.21
CA ASP A 489 -18.30 5.47 -28.18
C ASP A 489 -19.52 4.79 -27.54
N TYR A 490 -19.67 4.91 -26.22
CA TYR A 490 -20.76 4.30 -25.46
C TYR A 490 -21.79 5.33 -24.99
N ASN A 491 -23.02 4.87 -24.80
CA ASN A 491 -24.04 5.62 -24.09
C ASN A 491 -23.73 5.61 -22.59
N VAL A 492 -22.99 6.59 -22.12
CA VAL A 492 -22.62 6.72 -20.73
C VAL A 492 -23.78 7.38 -19.98
N PRO A 493 -24.21 6.82 -18.83
CA PRO A 493 -25.18 7.48 -17.95
C PRO A 493 -24.73 8.87 -17.54
N GLU A 494 -25.66 9.78 -17.31
CA GLU A 494 -25.34 11.05 -16.67
C GLU A 494 -24.86 10.80 -15.22
N ILE A 495 -23.64 11.21 -14.92
CA ILE A 495 -23.03 11.09 -13.58
C ILE A 495 -22.84 12.50 -13.04
N THR A 496 -23.51 12.81 -11.94
CA THR A 496 -23.38 14.09 -11.24
C THR A 496 -22.85 13.89 -9.83
N CYS A 497 -21.95 14.78 -9.41
CA CYS A 497 -21.51 14.89 -8.03
C CYS A 497 -21.96 16.25 -7.47
N GLY A 498 -22.36 16.26 -6.21
CA GLY A 498 -22.81 17.48 -5.55
C GLY A 498 -22.83 17.34 -4.05
N SER A 499 -23.38 18.33 -3.36
CA SER A 499 -23.62 18.24 -1.91
C SER A 499 -25.05 18.64 -1.58
N ILE A 500 -25.54 18.07 -0.48
CA ILE A 500 -26.79 18.48 0.19
C ILE A 500 -26.47 18.74 1.66
N LYS A 501 -27.26 19.59 2.30
CA LYS A 501 -27.10 19.82 3.74
C LYS A 501 -27.66 18.65 4.54
N ALA A 502 -26.94 18.26 5.60
CA ALA A 502 -27.44 17.33 6.61
C ALA A 502 -28.61 17.94 7.39
N ALA A 503 -29.23 17.15 8.28
CA ALA A 503 -30.33 17.59 9.11
C ALA A 503 -29.99 18.76 10.06
N ASP A 504 -28.71 18.97 10.36
CA ASP A 504 -28.22 20.11 11.14
C ASP A 504 -28.22 21.45 10.36
N GLY A 505 -28.49 21.41 9.05
CA GLY A 505 -28.52 22.57 8.16
C GLY A 505 -27.16 23.18 7.82
N THR A 506 -26.07 22.64 8.34
CA THR A 506 -24.71 23.19 8.21
C THR A 506 -23.74 22.23 7.52
N THR A 507 -23.76 20.95 7.89
CA THR A 507 -22.84 19.93 7.37
C THR A 507 -23.17 19.59 5.93
N ASP A 508 -22.17 19.63 5.04
CA ASP A 508 -22.29 19.17 3.65
C ASP A 508 -22.16 17.65 3.58
N LEU A 509 -23.16 17.01 2.97
CA LEU A 509 -23.13 15.61 2.60
C LEU A 509 -22.91 15.51 1.09
N TYR A 510 -21.78 14.94 0.70
CA TYR A 510 -21.42 14.77 -0.71
C TYR A 510 -22.10 13.54 -1.30
N TYR A 511 -22.60 13.66 -2.53
CA TYR A 511 -23.24 12.56 -3.24
C TYR A 511 -22.68 12.39 -4.65
N ARG A 512 -22.76 11.16 -5.15
CA ARG A 512 -22.62 10.81 -6.57
C ARG A 512 -23.93 10.18 -7.03
N MET A 513 -24.51 10.74 -8.08
CA MET A 513 -25.76 10.26 -8.68
C MET A 513 -25.48 9.76 -10.09
N VAL A 514 -25.95 8.56 -10.38
CA VAL A 514 -25.92 7.97 -11.72
C VAL A 514 -27.36 7.82 -12.18
N LYS A 515 -27.75 8.53 -13.24
CA LYS A 515 -29.09 8.46 -13.81
C LYS A 515 -29.11 7.40 -14.93
N PRO A 516 -30.24 6.69 -15.16
CA PRO A 516 -30.38 5.83 -16.33
C PRO A 516 -30.05 6.59 -17.63
N VAL A 517 -29.56 5.88 -18.65
CA VAL A 517 -29.22 6.48 -19.95
C VAL A 517 -30.46 7.15 -20.59
N ASP A 518 -31.63 6.58 -20.37
CA ASP A 518 -32.94 7.04 -20.84
C ASP A 518 -33.73 7.79 -19.74
N PHE A 519 -33.03 8.47 -18.83
CA PHE A 519 -33.65 9.17 -17.72
C PHE A 519 -34.72 10.16 -18.20
N ASP A 520 -35.94 10.01 -17.68
CA ASP A 520 -37.08 10.91 -17.90
C ASP A 520 -37.48 11.54 -16.58
N PRO A 521 -37.36 12.86 -16.40
CA PRO A 521 -37.69 13.53 -15.13
C PRO A 521 -39.17 13.43 -14.76
N ASN A 522 -40.05 13.01 -15.67
CA ASN A 522 -41.47 12.82 -15.42
C ASN A 522 -41.84 11.40 -14.99
N LYS A 523 -40.87 10.49 -14.96
CA LYS A 523 -41.04 9.11 -14.46
C LYS A 523 -40.56 8.99 -13.01
N LYS A 524 -41.20 8.07 -12.29
CA LYS A 524 -40.73 7.65 -10.97
C LYS A 524 -39.74 6.48 -11.13
N TYR A 525 -38.60 6.56 -10.46
CA TYR A 525 -37.56 5.54 -10.43
C TYR A 525 -37.43 4.89 -9.07
#